data_ba21b991d8d9fd37821773063945b106
#
_entry.id   ba21b991d8d9fd37821773063945b106
#
_cell.length_a   1.000
_cell.length_b   1.000
_cell.length_c   1.000
_cell.angle_alpha   90.00
_cell.angle_beta   90.00
_cell.angle_gamma   90.00
#
_symmetry.space_group_name_H-M   'P 1'
#
loop_
_entity.id
_entity.type
_entity.pdbx_description
1 polymer ?
#
loop_
_entity_poly.entity_id
_entity_poly.type
_entity_poly.pdbx_seq_one_letter_code
_entity_poly.pdbx_strand_id
1 'polypeptide(L)'
;MIRNYYTEAYKGGIVPAISATNLIDGTAKVIETVAQAGVVNAATSKTFVLTTLNLIIKRGMYMTAAAGSGGVPAVSINDNVIVESVVYGATTTTVTLNKPVQTALAQALTFFSIAQSSWKEYNLYVGTSPASSTISVLTSSNQELTFVNPAAGFVLPVSVVQVTAVTGGLTNLIALD
;
A
#
# COMPACT_ATOMS: atom_id res chain seq x y z
N MET A 1 4.92 23.57 -29.30
CA MET A 1 4.42 22.27 -29.82
C MET A 1 3.26 21.86 -28.92
N ILE A 2 2.02 22.04 -29.40
CA ILE A 2 0.81 21.67 -28.66
C ILE A 2 0.69 20.16 -28.77
N ARG A 3 0.93 19.41 -27.69
CA ARG A 3 0.64 17.98 -27.65
C ARG A 3 -0.88 17.83 -27.70
N ASN A 4 -1.36 17.16 -28.73
CA ASN A 4 -2.78 16.83 -28.88
C ASN A 4 -3.11 15.71 -27.91
N TYR A 5 -3.55 16.04 -26.70
CA TYR A 5 -3.94 15.07 -25.66
C TYR A 5 -5.22 14.29 -25.97
N TYR A 6 -5.83 14.51 -27.14
CA TYR A 6 -7.13 13.92 -27.50
C TYR A 6 -7.05 12.67 -28.38
N THR A 7 -5.86 12.17 -28.72
CA THR A 7 -5.73 11.02 -29.65
C THR A 7 -5.17 9.73 -29.01
N GLU A 8 -4.77 9.76 -27.75
CA GLU A 8 -4.45 8.51 -27.05
C GLU A 8 -5.74 7.94 -26.44
N ALA A 9 -6.16 6.77 -26.94
CA ALA A 9 -7.24 6.02 -26.32
C ALA A 9 -6.78 5.63 -24.90
N TYR A 10 -7.34 6.28 -23.88
CA TYR A 10 -7.11 5.90 -22.50
C TYR A 10 -7.54 4.46 -22.28
N LYS A 11 -6.62 3.60 -21.96
CA LYS A 11 -6.91 2.25 -21.47
C LYS A 11 -7.37 2.37 -20.03
N GLY A 12 -8.63 2.73 -19.82
CA GLY A 12 -9.22 2.87 -18.51
C GLY A 12 -9.91 1.59 -18.06
N GLY A 13 -9.84 1.30 -16.79
CA GLY A 13 -10.64 0.27 -16.13
C GLY A 13 -11.67 0.90 -15.19
N ILE A 14 -12.86 0.30 -15.09
CA ILE A 14 -13.84 0.67 -14.07
C ILE A 14 -13.27 0.30 -12.70
N VAL A 15 -13.13 1.28 -11.82
CA VAL A 15 -12.76 1.05 -10.43
C VAL A 15 -14.02 0.65 -9.68
N PRO A 16 -14.08 -0.54 -9.05
CA PRO A 16 -15.20 -0.88 -8.17
C PRO A 16 -15.33 0.20 -7.08
N ALA A 17 -16.57 0.61 -6.79
CA ALA A 17 -16.86 1.62 -5.77
C ALA A 17 -16.69 1.07 -4.36
N ILE A 18 -15.56 0.46 -4.04
CA ILE A 18 -15.28 -0.19 -2.77
C ILE A 18 -14.01 0.43 -2.17
N SER A 19 -14.04 0.67 -0.88
CA SER A 19 -12.91 1.14 -0.09
C SER A 19 -11.65 0.29 -0.29
N ALA A 20 -10.50 0.93 -0.29
CA ALA A 20 -9.18 0.32 -0.38
C ALA A 20 -8.89 -0.45 -1.70
N THR A 21 -9.50 -0.04 -2.81
CA THR A 21 -9.19 -0.62 -4.13
C THR A 21 -7.86 -0.09 -4.65
N ASN A 22 -6.93 -0.98 -4.86
CA ASN A 22 -5.69 -0.69 -5.57
C ASN A 22 -5.98 -0.58 -7.08
N LEU A 23 -5.66 0.54 -7.70
CA LEU A 23 -5.93 0.79 -9.12
C LEU A 23 -5.08 -0.06 -10.06
N ILE A 24 -4.09 -0.74 -9.53
CA ILE A 24 -3.14 -1.56 -10.26
C ILE A 24 -3.56 -3.03 -10.23
N ASP A 25 -4.61 -3.45 -10.84
CA ASP A 25 -5.18 -4.82 -10.84
C ASP A 25 -6.11 -5.15 -9.67
N GLY A 26 -6.56 -4.19 -8.88
CA GLY A 26 -7.41 -4.44 -7.70
C GLY A 26 -6.68 -5.15 -6.55
N THR A 27 -5.46 -5.59 -6.77
CA THR A 27 -4.56 -6.20 -5.76
C THR A 27 -3.14 -5.78 -6.01
N ALA A 28 -2.42 -5.41 -4.95
CA ALA A 28 -0.98 -5.24 -5.04
C ALA A 28 -0.37 -6.54 -5.58
N LYS A 29 0.28 -6.50 -6.73
CA LYS A 29 0.93 -7.68 -7.29
C LYS A 29 2.13 -8.04 -6.43
N VAL A 30 1.89 -8.93 -5.47
CA VAL A 30 2.95 -9.49 -4.63
C VAL A 30 3.81 -10.39 -5.51
N ILE A 31 5.10 -10.04 -5.66
CA ILE A 31 6.06 -10.82 -6.45
C ILE A 31 6.66 -11.94 -5.60
N GLU A 32 6.96 -11.62 -4.35
CA GLU A 32 7.62 -12.52 -3.42
C GLU A 32 7.02 -12.30 -2.04
N THR A 33 6.70 -13.36 -1.35
CA THR A 33 6.19 -13.30 0.03
C THR A 33 6.85 -14.38 0.87
N VAL A 34 7.09 -14.07 2.13
CA VAL A 34 7.58 -15.03 3.12
C VAL A 34 6.95 -14.74 4.47
N ALA A 35 6.40 -15.79 5.08
CA ALA A 35 5.92 -15.74 6.45
C ALA A 35 7.07 -16.10 7.42
N GLN A 36 7.15 -15.38 8.52
CA GLN A 36 8.18 -15.54 9.53
C GLN A 36 7.58 -15.42 10.93
N ALA A 37 8.01 -16.27 11.85
CA ALA A 37 7.67 -16.10 13.25
C ALA A 37 8.40 -14.88 13.84
N GLY A 38 7.66 -14.03 14.52
CA GLY A 38 8.18 -12.83 15.18
C GLY A 38 9.03 -13.16 16.39
N VAL A 39 9.90 -12.24 16.71
CA VAL A 39 10.67 -12.20 17.96
C VAL A 39 10.22 -11.00 18.78
N VAL A 40 10.52 -10.99 20.06
CA VAL A 40 10.20 -9.83 20.90
C VAL A 40 11.04 -8.63 20.45
N ASN A 41 10.37 -7.55 20.07
CA ASN A 41 10.99 -6.28 19.75
C ASN A 41 10.27 -5.14 20.45
N ALA A 42 11.03 -4.19 20.99
CA ALA A 42 10.48 -3.03 21.67
C ALA A 42 9.82 -2.05 20.68
N ALA A 43 8.79 -1.33 21.14
CA ALA A 43 8.09 -0.31 20.34
C ALA A 43 9.00 0.83 19.85
N THR A 44 10.18 0.99 20.44
CA THR A 44 11.16 2.02 20.08
C THR A 44 12.28 1.51 19.18
N SER A 45 12.35 0.20 18.94
CA SER A 45 13.42 -0.42 18.15
C SER A 45 13.02 -0.60 16.69
N LYS A 46 13.93 -0.22 15.80
CA LYS A 46 13.81 -0.48 14.36
C LYS A 46 14.41 -1.82 13.95
N THR A 47 15.24 -2.42 14.80
CA THR A 47 16.04 -3.60 14.45
C THR A 47 15.70 -4.76 15.36
N PHE A 48 15.52 -5.92 14.77
CA PHE A 48 15.35 -7.18 15.47
C PHE A 48 16.06 -8.33 14.75
N VAL A 49 16.36 -9.38 15.50
CA VAL A 49 17.07 -10.56 15.00
C VAL A 49 16.13 -11.75 14.98
N LEU A 50 15.78 -12.20 13.80
CA LEU A 50 15.03 -13.44 13.59
C LEU A 50 15.91 -14.64 13.93
N THR A 51 15.34 -15.63 14.62
CA THR A 51 16.05 -16.83 15.06
C THR A 51 16.35 -17.84 13.95
N THR A 52 15.94 -17.52 12.72
CA THR A 52 16.14 -18.35 11.53
C THR A 52 16.83 -17.56 10.44
N LEU A 53 17.68 -18.22 9.67
CA LEU A 53 18.23 -17.65 8.44
C LEU A 53 17.13 -17.66 7.36
N ASN A 54 16.79 -16.48 6.86
CA ASN A 54 15.81 -16.32 5.80
C ASN A 54 16.37 -15.43 4.69
N LEU A 55 16.87 -16.05 3.63
CA LEU A 55 17.48 -15.36 2.47
C LEU A 55 16.45 -14.69 1.54
N ILE A 56 15.15 -14.93 1.76
CA ILE A 56 14.08 -14.33 0.95
C ILE A 56 13.81 -12.90 1.40
N ILE A 57 14.00 -12.60 2.71
CA ILE A 57 13.80 -11.24 3.22
C ILE A 57 14.89 -10.32 2.65
N LYS A 58 14.48 -9.29 1.92
CA LYS A 58 15.39 -8.36 1.23
C LYS A 58 15.05 -6.91 1.57
N ARG A 59 16.03 -6.04 1.37
CA ARG A 59 15.81 -4.59 1.42
C ARG A 59 14.68 -4.19 0.45
N GLY A 60 13.83 -3.29 0.88
CA GLY A 60 12.70 -2.77 0.10
C GLY A 60 11.42 -3.59 0.23
N MET A 61 11.45 -4.76 0.90
CA MET A 61 10.23 -5.50 1.21
C MET A 61 9.38 -4.75 2.22
N TYR A 62 8.09 -4.83 2.07
CA TYR A 62 7.11 -4.42 3.08
C TYR A 62 6.99 -5.49 4.16
N MET A 63 6.69 -5.05 5.37
CA MET A 63 6.36 -5.95 6.47
C MET A 63 4.95 -5.66 6.99
N THR A 64 4.17 -6.73 7.12
CA THR A 64 2.91 -6.72 7.88
C THR A 64 2.98 -7.72 9.03
N ALA A 65 2.14 -7.54 10.03
CA ALA A 65 2.06 -8.46 11.16
C ALA A 65 0.61 -8.60 11.63
N ALA A 66 0.20 -9.82 11.97
CA ALA A 66 -1.02 -10.04 12.73
C ALA A 66 -0.89 -9.43 14.14
N ALA A 67 -2.00 -9.26 14.86
CA ALA A 67 -1.93 -8.87 16.28
C ALA A 67 -1.14 -9.91 17.08
N GLY A 68 -0.24 -9.44 17.91
CA GLY A 68 0.61 -10.29 18.76
C GLY A 68 0.04 -10.49 20.17
N SER A 69 0.63 -11.43 20.90
CA SER A 69 0.32 -11.64 22.31
C SER A 69 0.72 -10.41 23.16
N GLY A 70 0.08 -10.23 24.31
CA GLY A 70 0.40 -9.12 25.21
C GLY A 70 -0.07 -7.73 24.70
N GLY A 71 -1.04 -7.68 23.78
CA GLY A 71 -1.58 -6.42 23.25
C GLY A 71 -0.71 -5.75 22.20
N VAL A 72 0.24 -6.48 21.60
CA VAL A 72 1.06 -5.97 20.50
C VAL A 72 0.17 -5.75 19.26
N PRO A 73 0.13 -4.54 18.70
CA PRO A 73 -0.78 -4.22 17.61
C PRO A 73 -0.41 -4.96 16.32
N ALA A 74 -1.39 -5.16 15.46
CA ALA A 74 -1.15 -5.57 14.09
C ALA A 74 -0.45 -4.45 13.31
N VAL A 75 0.32 -4.85 12.30
CA VAL A 75 0.94 -3.93 11.33
C VAL A 75 0.26 -4.17 9.99
N SER A 76 -0.40 -3.14 9.48
CA SER A 76 -1.06 -3.18 8.18
C SER A 76 -0.13 -2.72 7.05
N ILE A 77 -0.51 -2.96 5.81
CA ILE A 77 0.22 -2.44 4.65
C ILE A 77 0.23 -0.90 4.63
N ASN A 78 -0.83 -0.27 5.13
CA ASN A 78 -0.94 1.19 5.18
C ASN A 78 0.01 1.83 6.19
N ASP A 79 0.57 1.03 7.11
CA ASP A 79 1.59 1.52 8.04
C ASP A 79 2.93 1.77 7.36
N ASN A 80 3.11 1.33 6.11
CA ASN A 80 4.32 1.58 5.33
C ASN A 80 5.61 1.17 6.05
N VAL A 81 5.58 -0.01 6.66
CA VAL A 81 6.76 -0.60 7.29
C VAL A 81 7.59 -1.29 6.22
N ILE A 82 8.80 -0.79 5.99
CA ILE A 82 9.68 -1.25 4.91
C ILE A 82 11.01 -1.69 5.50
N VAL A 83 11.54 -2.78 4.98
CA VAL A 83 12.88 -3.28 5.30
C VAL A 83 13.92 -2.33 4.73
N GLU A 84 14.67 -1.64 5.60
CA GLU A 84 15.72 -0.71 5.24
C GLU A 84 17.05 -1.43 4.99
N SER A 85 17.34 -2.44 5.80
CA SER A 85 18.51 -3.28 5.59
C SER A 85 18.31 -4.69 6.17
N VAL A 86 19.07 -5.64 5.65
CA VAL A 86 19.11 -7.03 6.14
C VAL A 86 20.55 -7.46 6.26
N VAL A 87 20.88 -8.13 7.36
CA VAL A 87 22.16 -8.79 7.56
C VAL A 87 21.92 -10.27 7.85
N TYR A 88 22.51 -11.12 7.03
CA TYR A 88 22.39 -12.57 7.17
C TYR A 88 23.54 -13.09 8.01
N GLY A 89 23.20 -13.70 9.16
CA GLY A 89 24.14 -14.46 9.98
C GLY A 89 24.25 -15.92 9.53
N ALA A 90 24.94 -16.75 10.29
CA ALA A 90 25.02 -18.17 9.98
C ALA A 90 23.67 -18.90 10.11
N THR A 91 22.87 -18.54 11.11
CA THR A 91 21.56 -19.15 11.40
C THR A 91 20.46 -18.12 11.64
N THR A 92 20.76 -16.83 11.54
CA THR A 92 19.87 -15.73 11.91
C THR A 92 19.74 -14.73 10.77
N THR A 93 18.67 -13.94 10.81
CA THR A 93 18.48 -12.79 9.91
C THR A 93 18.22 -11.56 10.75
N THR A 94 19.09 -10.56 10.67
CA THR A 94 18.88 -9.25 11.30
C THR A 94 18.17 -8.34 10.32
N VAL A 95 17.01 -7.85 10.73
CA VAL A 95 16.18 -6.95 9.91
C VAL A 95 16.15 -5.58 10.56
N THR A 96 16.44 -4.55 9.79
CA THR A 96 16.25 -3.15 10.18
C THR A 96 15.13 -2.54 9.34
N LEU A 97 14.16 -1.94 10.01
CA LEU A 97 12.99 -1.30 9.39
C LEU A 97 13.16 0.22 9.28
N ASN A 98 12.43 0.85 8.39
CA ASN A 98 12.41 2.31 8.23
C ASN A 98 11.86 3.05 9.46
N LYS A 99 11.07 2.38 10.30
CA LYS A 99 10.50 2.91 11.54
C LYS A 99 10.44 1.85 12.65
N PRO A 100 10.33 2.27 13.92
CA PRO A 100 10.20 1.33 15.03
C PRO A 100 8.88 0.55 14.93
N VAL A 101 8.95 -0.75 15.23
CA VAL A 101 7.77 -1.63 15.26
C VAL A 101 7.89 -2.57 16.44
N GLN A 102 6.86 -2.60 17.28
CA GLN A 102 6.75 -3.59 18.33
C GLN A 102 6.35 -4.93 17.75
N THR A 103 7.03 -6.00 18.15
CA THR A 103 6.66 -7.36 17.80
C THR A 103 6.68 -8.28 19.03
N ALA A 104 5.89 -9.34 18.99
CA ALA A 104 5.83 -10.36 20.03
C ALA A 104 6.48 -11.67 19.56
N LEU A 105 6.82 -12.52 20.53
CA LEU A 105 7.31 -13.85 20.23
C LEU A 105 6.24 -14.66 19.48
N ALA A 106 6.66 -15.34 18.43
CA ALA A 106 5.82 -16.15 17.55
C ALA A 106 4.66 -15.39 16.85
N GLN A 107 4.66 -14.06 16.88
CA GLN A 107 3.73 -13.24 16.08
C GLN A 107 3.92 -13.56 14.59
N ALA A 108 2.83 -13.73 13.87
CA ALA A 108 2.92 -13.96 12.42
C ALA A 108 3.36 -12.66 11.71
N LEU A 109 4.57 -12.63 11.20
CA LEU A 109 5.11 -11.57 10.36
C LEU A 109 5.06 -12.02 8.91
N THR A 110 4.72 -11.13 8.01
CA THR A 110 4.77 -11.37 6.57
C THR A 110 5.63 -10.31 5.91
N PHE A 111 6.66 -10.72 5.22
CA PHE A 111 7.48 -9.85 4.37
C PHE A 111 7.11 -10.11 2.92
N PHE A 112 6.96 -9.05 2.13
CA PHE A 112 6.59 -9.19 0.73
C PHE A 112 7.13 -8.02 -0.10
N SER A 113 7.45 -8.32 -1.35
CA SER A 113 7.78 -7.31 -2.36
C SER A 113 6.59 -7.07 -3.28
N ILE A 114 6.41 -5.83 -3.64
CA ILE A 114 5.41 -5.39 -4.63
C ILE A 114 6.16 -5.06 -5.91
N ALA A 115 5.63 -5.51 -7.06
CA ALA A 115 6.19 -5.15 -8.35
C ALA A 115 6.14 -3.63 -8.54
N GLN A 116 7.30 -2.97 -8.56
CA GLN A 116 7.35 -1.51 -8.81
C GLN A 116 6.77 -1.14 -10.18
N SER A 117 6.81 -2.06 -11.15
CA SER A 117 6.16 -1.89 -12.45
C SER A 117 4.63 -1.90 -12.39
N SER A 118 4.04 -2.24 -11.25
CA SER A 118 2.60 -2.18 -11.00
C SER A 118 2.13 -0.87 -10.36
N TRP A 119 3.03 0.04 -9.99
CA TRP A 119 2.67 1.39 -9.55
C TRP A 119 2.48 2.29 -10.77
N LYS A 120 1.42 2.01 -11.56
CA LYS A 120 0.96 2.99 -12.51
C LYS A 120 0.25 4.12 -11.78
N GLU A 121 0.55 5.31 -12.18
CA GLU A 121 -0.17 6.50 -11.77
C GLU A 121 -1.37 6.66 -12.69
N TYR A 122 -2.53 6.79 -12.11
CA TYR A 122 -3.75 6.99 -12.85
C TYR A 122 -4.34 8.37 -12.56
N ASN A 123 -4.92 8.97 -13.57
CA ASN A 123 -5.87 10.05 -13.38
C ASN A 123 -7.23 9.42 -13.07
N LEU A 124 -7.87 9.81 -11.98
CA LEU A 124 -9.14 9.23 -11.58
C LEU A 124 -10.31 10.12 -12.03
N TYR A 125 -11.12 9.59 -12.93
CA TYR A 125 -12.36 10.22 -13.36
C TYR A 125 -13.50 9.85 -12.40
N VAL A 126 -14.30 10.84 -12.01
CA VAL A 126 -15.46 10.70 -11.13
C VAL A 126 -16.73 10.80 -11.98
N GLY A 127 -17.41 9.68 -12.20
CA GLY A 127 -18.60 9.65 -13.05
C GLY A 127 -19.84 10.20 -12.37
N THR A 128 -20.17 9.72 -11.17
CA THR A 128 -21.34 10.14 -10.40
C THR A 128 -20.92 10.55 -9.00
N SER A 129 -21.32 11.74 -8.58
CA SER A 129 -20.97 12.31 -7.27
C SER A 129 -22.22 12.96 -6.64
N PRO A 130 -22.98 12.22 -5.83
CA PRO A 130 -24.05 12.80 -5.04
C PRO A 130 -23.52 13.84 -4.03
N ALA A 131 -24.37 14.73 -3.57
CA ALA A 131 -24.06 15.66 -2.50
C ALA A 131 -23.58 14.91 -1.25
N SER A 132 -22.59 15.45 -0.57
CA SER A 132 -21.96 14.85 0.63
C SER A 132 -21.14 13.58 0.35
N SER A 133 -20.79 13.31 -0.91
CA SER A 133 -19.87 12.22 -1.22
C SER A 133 -18.42 12.61 -0.93
N THR A 134 -17.60 11.62 -0.56
CA THR A 134 -16.15 11.80 -0.41
C THR A 134 -15.39 10.67 -1.10
N ILE A 135 -14.21 10.98 -1.57
CA ILE A 135 -13.24 10.00 -2.03
C ILE A 135 -11.88 10.29 -1.43
N SER A 136 -11.30 9.30 -0.78
CA SER A 136 -9.92 9.35 -0.31
C SER A 136 -9.03 8.51 -1.23
N VAL A 137 -7.90 9.07 -1.59
CA VAL A 137 -6.95 8.45 -2.52
C VAL A 137 -5.54 8.52 -1.98
N LEU A 138 -4.74 7.52 -2.27
CA LEU A 138 -3.30 7.52 -2.06
C LEU A 138 -2.61 7.96 -3.35
N THR A 139 -1.74 8.94 -3.25
CA THR A 139 -0.96 9.45 -4.39
C THR A 139 0.35 8.67 -4.56
N SER A 140 1.02 8.84 -5.69
CA SER A 140 2.35 8.27 -5.94
C SER A 140 3.43 8.77 -4.98
N SER A 141 3.22 9.94 -4.38
CA SER A 141 4.06 10.46 -3.29
C SER A 141 3.72 9.89 -1.92
N ASN A 142 2.87 8.88 -1.85
CA ASN A 142 2.42 8.23 -0.63
C ASN A 142 1.68 9.18 0.36
N GLN A 143 0.99 10.16 -0.17
CA GLN A 143 0.12 11.05 0.58
C GLN A 143 -1.33 10.63 0.40
N GLU A 144 -2.07 10.54 1.50
CA GLU A 144 -3.51 10.36 1.44
C GLU A 144 -4.21 11.71 1.33
N LEU A 145 -5.05 11.86 0.30
CA LEU A 145 -5.83 13.05 0.04
C LEU A 145 -7.31 12.70 0.01
N THR A 146 -8.15 13.53 0.64
CA THR A 146 -9.60 13.39 0.63
C THR A 146 -10.24 14.54 -0.15
N PHE A 147 -11.02 14.20 -1.16
CA PHE A 147 -11.83 15.13 -1.93
C PHE A 147 -13.26 15.04 -1.44
N VAL A 148 -13.82 16.20 -1.05
CA VAL A 148 -15.20 16.33 -0.58
C VAL A 148 -16.05 16.88 -1.72
N ASN A 149 -17.16 16.22 -2.01
CA ASN A 149 -18.07 16.57 -3.10
C ASN A 149 -17.36 16.80 -4.45
N PRO A 150 -16.52 15.85 -4.92
CA PRO A 150 -15.90 16.00 -6.22
C PRO A 150 -16.99 16.11 -7.28
N ALA A 151 -16.86 17.06 -8.21
CA ALA A 151 -17.88 17.25 -9.24
C ALA A 151 -18.01 16.00 -10.13
N ALA A 152 -19.24 15.65 -10.51
CA ALA A 152 -19.46 14.61 -11.51
C ALA A 152 -18.87 15.03 -12.85
N GLY A 153 -18.23 14.09 -13.56
CA GLY A 153 -17.50 14.38 -14.80
C GLY A 153 -16.11 14.97 -14.60
N PHE A 154 -15.63 15.04 -13.35
CA PHE A 154 -14.34 15.64 -13.03
C PHE A 154 -13.22 14.58 -12.97
N VAL A 155 -12.05 14.98 -13.43
CA VAL A 155 -10.81 14.20 -13.26
C VAL A 155 -10.05 14.78 -12.07
N LEU A 156 -9.71 13.95 -11.08
CA LEU A 156 -8.95 14.42 -9.93
C LEU A 156 -7.57 14.95 -10.38
N PRO A 157 -7.15 16.13 -9.91
CA PRO A 157 -5.92 16.77 -10.35
C PRO A 157 -4.67 16.21 -9.66
N VAL A 158 -4.65 14.91 -9.42
CA VAL A 158 -3.56 14.19 -8.74
C VAL A 158 -3.37 12.82 -9.36
N SER A 159 -2.13 12.35 -9.36
CA SER A 159 -1.81 10.98 -9.75
C SER A 159 -2.17 10.02 -8.60
N VAL A 160 -3.10 9.13 -8.86
CA VAL A 160 -3.67 8.19 -7.89
C VAL A 160 -3.10 6.80 -8.08
N VAL A 161 -2.65 6.18 -7.01
CA VAL A 161 -2.21 4.77 -7.01
C VAL A 161 -3.23 3.85 -6.32
N GLN A 162 -4.04 4.39 -5.42
CA GLN A 162 -5.06 3.62 -4.70
C GLN A 162 -6.24 4.50 -4.32
N VAL A 163 -7.44 3.95 -4.36
CA VAL A 163 -8.62 4.52 -3.70
C VAL A 163 -8.73 3.88 -2.32
N THR A 164 -8.57 4.68 -1.25
CA THR A 164 -8.55 4.19 0.13
C THR A 164 -9.95 4.18 0.77
N ALA A 165 -10.80 5.12 0.39
CA ALA A 165 -12.19 5.16 0.86
C ALA A 165 -13.10 5.86 -0.14
N VAL A 166 -14.37 5.43 -0.17
CA VAL A 166 -15.45 6.07 -0.93
C VAL A 166 -16.70 6.10 -0.05
N THR A 167 -17.35 7.25 0.02
CA THR A 167 -18.59 7.43 0.80
C THR A 167 -19.64 8.20 -0.01
N GLY A 168 -20.89 8.22 0.49
CA GLY A 168 -21.95 9.05 -0.06
C GLY A 168 -22.50 8.60 -1.41
N GLY A 169 -22.34 7.33 -1.80
CA GLY A 169 -22.91 6.77 -3.03
C GLY A 169 -22.20 7.22 -4.32
N LEU A 170 -20.94 7.64 -4.22
CA LEU A 170 -20.10 7.97 -5.37
C LEU A 170 -19.85 6.70 -6.20
N THR A 171 -20.09 6.76 -7.51
CA THR A 171 -20.00 5.62 -8.43
C THR A 171 -19.35 5.98 -9.75
N ASN A 172 -19.14 4.99 -10.61
CA ASN A 172 -18.54 5.15 -11.94
C ASN A 172 -17.16 5.82 -11.88
N LEU A 173 -16.31 5.36 -10.96
CA LEU A 173 -14.91 5.75 -10.93
C LEU A 173 -14.17 5.03 -12.06
N ILE A 174 -13.41 5.77 -12.84
CA ILE A 174 -12.62 5.23 -13.96
C ILE A 174 -11.17 5.68 -13.78
N ALA A 175 -10.26 4.72 -13.70
CA ALA A 175 -8.84 4.99 -13.76
C ALA A 175 -8.44 5.22 -15.23
N LEU A 176 -7.89 6.39 -15.51
CA LEU A 176 -7.41 6.80 -16.83
C LEU A 176 -5.88 6.69 -16.87
N ASP A 177 -5.35 5.94 -17.83
CA ASP A 177 -3.90 5.71 -18.06
C ASP A 177 -3.33 6.74 -19.05
#